data_fc724403fadba2360f3b6ffce8c35b53
#
_entry.id   fc724403fadba2360f3b6ffce8c35b53
#
_cell.length_a   1.000
_cell.length_b   1.000
_cell.length_c   1.000
_cell.angle_alpha   90.00
_cell.angle_beta   90.00
_cell.angle_gamma   90.00
#
_symmetry.space_group_name_H-M   'P 1'
#
loop_
_entity.id
_entity.type
_entity.pdbx_description
1 polymer ?
#
loop_
_entity_poly.entity_id
_entity_poly.type
_entity_poly.pdbx_seq_one_letter_code
_entity_poly.pdbx_strand_id
1 'polypeptide(L)'
;MIILRTFVFLLLLLNLGQSSAIDSERALKLLSSSSFDDKSVAIELLAQTENATSKILLDAMANGHLYFVKNNKRMVIAKKQDNEMQITDALSGEDLGLTSQRKVKKVTINNKLRRQISNVISNLNLSHVDASMRLEAVDNLMTSASPEMLEKLRSIKKNETDPYVIEAINVVLAFSQLKSTNPEDQLSAIETIDGNLNPAILVQLNKLNSSTNHTS
;
A
#
# COMPACT_ATOMS: atom_id res chain seq x y z
N MET A 1 -29.47 13.79 35.03
CA MET A 1 -29.41 13.80 33.55
C MET A 1 -28.00 13.82 32.97
N ILE A 2 -26.98 14.34 33.68
CA ILE A 2 -25.56 14.39 33.25
C ILE A 2 -24.86 13.04 33.32
N ILE A 3 -25.13 12.23 34.35
CA ILE A 3 -24.51 10.91 34.58
C ILE A 3 -24.90 9.88 33.51
N LEU A 4 -26.12 9.96 32.99
CA LEU A 4 -26.61 9.04 31.94
C LEU A 4 -25.94 9.32 30.57
N ARG A 5 -25.60 10.59 30.27
CA ARG A 5 -24.89 10.97 29.04
C ARG A 5 -23.43 10.53 29.01
N THR A 6 -22.75 10.59 30.15
CA THR A 6 -21.34 10.11 30.28
C THR A 6 -21.24 8.60 30.17
N PHE A 7 -22.24 7.84 30.66
CA PHE A 7 -22.24 6.37 30.56
C PHE A 7 -22.46 5.87 29.12
N VAL A 8 -23.35 6.54 28.37
CA VAL A 8 -23.58 6.22 26.95
C VAL A 8 -22.35 6.52 26.10
N PHE A 9 -21.62 7.60 26.38
CA PHE A 9 -20.40 7.96 25.64
C PHE A 9 -19.25 6.98 25.93
N LEU A 10 -19.14 6.49 27.16
CA LEU A 10 -18.14 5.47 27.55
C LEU A 10 -18.44 4.11 26.91
N LEU A 11 -19.71 3.72 26.76
CA LEU A 11 -20.11 2.47 26.09
C LEU A 11 -19.86 2.50 24.57
N LEU A 12 -19.96 3.68 23.92
CA LEU A 12 -19.66 3.86 22.50
C LEU A 12 -18.15 3.73 22.20
N LEU A 13 -17.29 4.20 23.12
CA LEU A 13 -15.84 4.08 22.95
C LEU A 13 -15.34 2.63 23.12
N LEU A 14 -16.02 1.79 23.91
CA LEU A 14 -15.71 0.38 24.07
C LEU A 14 -15.99 -0.46 22.83
N ASN A 15 -16.94 -0.06 21.99
CA ASN A 15 -17.29 -0.81 20.76
C ASN A 15 -16.33 -0.54 19.59
N LEU A 16 -15.67 0.63 19.52
CA LEU A 16 -14.71 0.97 18.47
C LEU A 16 -13.40 0.17 18.58
N GLY A 17 -12.97 -0.17 19.80
CA GLY A 17 -11.77 -0.97 20.03
C GLY A 17 -11.94 -2.46 19.72
N GLN A 18 -13.14 -3.01 19.83
CA GLN A 18 -13.40 -4.43 19.60
C GLN A 18 -13.45 -4.78 18.11
N SER A 19 -13.95 -3.89 17.25
CA SER A 19 -14.02 -4.12 15.80
C SER A 19 -12.61 -4.21 15.19
N SER A 20 -11.72 -3.31 15.51
CA SER A 20 -10.37 -3.30 14.95
C SER A 20 -9.49 -4.48 15.41
N ALA A 21 -9.71 -5.01 16.62
CA ALA A 21 -9.00 -6.18 17.12
C ALA A 21 -9.45 -7.47 16.41
N ILE A 22 -10.75 -7.62 16.17
CA ILE A 22 -11.33 -8.76 15.43
C ILE A 22 -10.84 -8.77 13.98
N ASP A 23 -10.79 -7.61 13.33
CA ASP A 23 -10.31 -7.48 11.95
C ASP A 23 -8.82 -7.78 11.83
N SER A 24 -8.02 -7.37 12.81
CA SER A 24 -6.59 -7.70 12.86
C SER A 24 -6.35 -9.20 13.03
N GLU A 25 -7.07 -9.87 13.94
CA GLU A 25 -6.95 -11.33 14.13
C GLU A 25 -7.38 -12.10 12.87
N ARG A 26 -8.48 -11.66 12.24
CA ARG A 26 -8.95 -12.23 10.98
C ARG A 26 -7.91 -12.06 9.87
N ALA A 27 -7.31 -10.88 9.73
CA ALA A 27 -6.28 -10.62 8.74
C ALA A 27 -5.07 -11.57 8.93
N LEU A 28 -4.58 -11.74 10.17
CA LEU A 28 -3.45 -12.65 10.47
C LEU A 28 -3.75 -14.09 10.08
N LYS A 29 -4.97 -14.57 10.36
CA LYS A 29 -5.41 -15.91 9.96
C LYS A 29 -5.39 -16.08 8.44
N LEU A 30 -5.93 -15.09 7.70
CA LEU A 30 -5.98 -15.09 6.24
C LEU A 30 -4.57 -15.01 5.62
N LEU A 31 -3.63 -14.27 6.21
CA LEU A 31 -2.24 -14.21 5.75
C LEU A 31 -1.53 -15.58 5.80
N SER A 32 -1.90 -16.46 6.72
CA SER A 32 -1.34 -17.81 6.83
C SER A 32 -1.93 -18.81 5.82
N SER A 33 -2.96 -18.44 5.07
CA SER A 33 -3.59 -19.25 4.03
C SER A 33 -2.66 -19.48 2.84
N SER A 34 -2.90 -20.55 2.08
CA SER A 34 -2.28 -20.78 0.78
C SER A 34 -2.96 -19.99 -0.35
N SER A 35 -4.21 -19.58 -0.17
CA SER A 35 -4.99 -18.80 -1.13
C SER A 35 -4.46 -17.38 -1.31
N PHE A 36 -4.32 -16.92 -2.55
CA PHE A 36 -4.02 -15.54 -2.84
C PHE A 36 -5.23 -14.62 -2.62
N ASP A 37 -6.44 -15.11 -2.79
CA ASP A 37 -7.66 -14.33 -2.55
C ASP A 37 -7.85 -14.06 -1.05
N ASP A 38 -7.59 -15.04 -0.17
CA ASP A 38 -7.59 -14.82 1.29
C ASP A 38 -6.57 -13.74 1.68
N LYS A 39 -5.38 -13.77 1.10
CA LYS A 39 -4.36 -12.75 1.35
C LYS A 39 -4.75 -11.37 0.82
N SER A 40 -5.49 -11.30 -0.30
CA SER A 40 -6.04 -10.05 -0.81
C SER A 40 -7.01 -9.43 0.20
N VAL A 41 -7.91 -10.23 0.74
CA VAL A 41 -8.84 -9.79 1.81
C VAL A 41 -8.07 -9.35 3.07
N ALA A 42 -7.01 -10.08 3.45
CA ALA A 42 -6.18 -9.70 4.59
C ALA A 42 -5.52 -8.33 4.39
N ILE A 43 -5.00 -8.03 3.19
CA ILE A 43 -4.41 -6.74 2.86
C ILE A 43 -5.44 -5.61 2.97
N GLU A 44 -6.68 -5.84 2.53
CA GLU A 44 -7.78 -4.87 2.65
C GLU A 44 -8.14 -4.59 4.12
N LEU A 45 -8.22 -5.64 4.95
CA LEU A 45 -8.47 -5.49 6.39
C LEU A 45 -7.33 -4.71 7.08
N LEU A 46 -6.07 -4.99 6.73
CA LEU A 46 -4.92 -4.25 7.25
C LEU A 46 -4.91 -2.79 6.79
N ALA A 47 -5.37 -2.51 5.56
CA ALA A 47 -5.50 -1.14 5.06
C ALA A 47 -6.53 -0.32 5.86
N GLN A 48 -7.61 -0.95 6.33
CA GLN A 48 -8.66 -0.28 7.09
C GLN A 48 -8.28 0.04 8.54
N THR A 49 -7.32 -0.72 9.10
CA THR A 49 -6.89 -0.51 10.50
C THR A 49 -5.92 0.66 10.67
N GLU A 50 -5.25 1.10 9.60
CA GLU A 50 -4.36 2.28 9.51
C GLU A 50 -3.37 2.44 10.69
N ASN A 51 -2.98 1.33 11.34
CA ASN A 51 -2.08 1.36 12.49
C ASN A 51 -0.63 0.97 12.11
N ALA A 52 0.31 1.25 13.01
CA ALA A 52 1.73 0.94 12.81
C ALA A 52 1.99 -0.56 12.57
N THR A 53 1.23 -1.45 13.22
CA THR A 53 1.35 -2.90 13.05
C THR A 53 0.95 -3.34 11.65
N SER A 54 -0.11 -2.77 11.08
CA SER A 54 -0.54 -3.04 9.71
C SER A 54 0.54 -2.67 8.71
N LYS A 55 1.17 -1.51 8.89
CA LYS A 55 2.29 -1.07 8.05
C LYS A 55 3.47 -2.05 8.14
N ILE A 56 3.88 -2.45 9.35
CA ILE A 56 4.97 -3.41 9.57
C ILE A 56 4.69 -4.74 8.85
N LEU A 57 3.46 -5.26 8.95
CA LEU A 57 3.07 -6.51 8.29
C LEU A 57 3.11 -6.38 6.76
N LEU A 58 2.58 -5.29 6.20
CA LEU A 58 2.56 -5.03 4.77
C LEU A 58 3.97 -4.83 4.22
N ASP A 59 4.83 -4.07 4.90
CA ASP A 59 6.23 -3.87 4.54
C ASP A 59 7.02 -5.20 4.58
N ALA A 60 6.85 -5.99 5.64
CA ALA A 60 7.48 -7.30 5.74
C ALA A 60 7.00 -8.27 4.65
N MET A 61 5.72 -8.17 4.26
CA MET A 61 5.13 -8.96 3.18
C MET A 61 5.68 -8.55 1.80
N ALA A 62 5.76 -7.24 1.53
CA ALA A 62 6.32 -6.68 0.30
C ALA A 62 7.78 -7.10 0.09
N ASN A 63 8.58 -7.02 1.17
CA ASN A 63 10.00 -7.35 1.18
C ASN A 63 10.28 -8.86 1.29
N GLY A 64 9.23 -9.69 1.43
CA GLY A 64 9.35 -11.14 1.52
C GLY A 64 9.99 -11.63 2.83
N HIS A 65 9.87 -10.85 3.89
CA HIS A 65 10.34 -11.17 5.24
C HIS A 65 9.21 -11.63 6.18
N LEU A 66 7.94 -11.61 5.73
CA LEU A 66 6.82 -12.11 6.51
C LEU A 66 6.72 -13.63 6.40
N TYR A 67 6.72 -14.29 7.55
CA TYR A 67 6.58 -15.73 7.70
C TYR A 67 5.55 -16.03 8.79
N PHE A 68 5.14 -17.28 8.90
CA PHE A 68 4.43 -17.78 10.06
C PHE A 68 5.06 -19.08 10.57
N VAL A 69 4.99 -19.28 11.87
CA VAL A 69 5.41 -20.52 12.53
C VAL A 69 4.38 -21.61 12.24
N LYS A 70 4.81 -22.77 11.74
CA LYS A 70 3.89 -23.80 11.19
C LYS A 70 2.93 -24.39 12.22
N ASN A 71 3.37 -24.57 13.48
CA ASN A 71 2.60 -25.23 14.52
C ASN A 71 1.45 -24.37 15.09
N ASN A 72 1.65 -23.07 15.26
CA ASN A 72 0.70 -22.17 15.91
C ASN A 72 0.23 -20.99 15.05
N LYS A 73 0.71 -20.89 13.80
CA LYS A 73 0.41 -19.79 12.87
C LYS A 73 0.80 -18.37 13.34
N ARG A 74 1.64 -18.26 14.39
CA ARG A 74 2.18 -16.98 14.86
C ARG A 74 2.92 -16.30 13.72
N MET A 75 2.57 -15.04 13.41
CA MET A 75 3.25 -14.23 12.40
C MET A 75 4.58 -13.75 12.93
N VAL A 76 5.62 -13.90 12.11
CA VAL A 76 6.99 -13.51 12.45
C VAL A 76 7.66 -12.82 11.26
N ILE A 77 8.51 -11.86 11.55
CA ILE A 77 9.48 -11.33 10.59
C ILE A 77 10.72 -12.19 10.69
N ALA A 78 11.14 -12.77 9.57
CA ALA A 78 12.26 -13.72 9.56
C ALA A 78 13.33 -13.26 8.58
N LYS A 79 14.57 -13.31 9.05
CA LYS A 79 15.79 -13.07 8.24
C LYS A 79 16.68 -14.32 8.30
N LYS A 80 17.24 -14.67 7.16
CA LYS A 80 18.18 -15.79 7.11
C LYS A 80 19.49 -15.40 7.82
N GLN A 81 19.93 -16.27 8.73
CA GLN A 81 21.23 -16.17 9.40
C GLN A 81 21.89 -17.55 9.32
N ASP A 82 22.92 -17.66 8.51
CA ASP A 82 23.61 -18.93 8.19
C ASP A 82 22.61 -20.02 7.72
N ASN A 83 22.48 -21.12 8.48
CA ASN A 83 21.57 -22.22 8.20
C ASN A 83 20.24 -22.14 8.96
N GLU A 84 20.01 -21.08 9.72
CA GLU A 84 18.82 -20.85 10.53
C GLU A 84 18.08 -19.58 10.12
N MET A 85 16.99 -19.30 10.78
CA MET A 85 16.19 -18.09 10.64
C MET A 85 16.16 -17.36 11.97
N GLN A 86 16.68 -16.14 12.02
CA GLN A 86 16.40 -15.21 13.10
C GLN A 86 14.97 -14.74 12.96
N ILE A 87 14.16 -14.92 14.00
CA ILE A 87 12.74 -14.57 13.96
C ILE A 87 12.38 -13.57 15.07
N THR A 88 11.54 -12.62 14.70
CA THR A 88 10.96 -11.60 15.58
C THR A 88 9.44 -11.68 15.46
N ASP A 89 8.72 -11.59 16.56
CA ASP A 89 7.25 -11.53 16.51
C ASP A 89 6.80 -10.30 15.72
N ALA A 90 5.94 -10.49 14.74
CA ALA A 90 5.54 -9.42 13.84
C ALA A 90 4.59 -8.38 14.48
N LEU A 91 3.98 -8.71 15.62
CA LEU A 91 3.04 -7.83 16.32
C LEU A 91 3.69 -7.10 17.48
N SER A 92 4.45 -7.83 18.32
CA SER A 92 5.06 -7.26 19.53
C SER A 92 6.47 -6.73 19.29
N GLY A 93 7.15 -7.15 18.21
CA GLY A 93 8.57 -6.86 18.00
C GLY A 93 9.52 -7.68 18.88
N GLU A 94 9.01 -8.63 19.66
CA GLU A 94 9.79 -9.50 20.54
C GLU A 94 10.76 -10.36 19.72
N ASP A 95 12.03 -10.39 20.12
CA ASP A 95 13.01 -11.31 19.57
C ASP A 95 12.73 -12.73 20.04
N LEU A 96 12.46 -13.63 19.11
CA LEU A 96 12.18 -15.05 19.38
C LEU A 96 13.40 -15.95 19.13
N GLY A 97 14.56 -15.35 18.79
CA GLY A 97 15.81 -16.03 18.59
C GLY A 97 15.89 -16.81 17.27
N LEU A 98 16.81 -17.78 17.22
CA LEU A 98 17.05 -18.61 16.07
C LEU A 98 16.11 -19.80 16.00
N THR A 99 15.69 -20.13 14.78
CA THR A 99 14.84 -21.30 14.52
C THR A 99 15.21 -21.97 13.20
N SER A 100 14.95 -23.27 13.10
CA SER A 100 15.14 -24.00 11.85
C SER A 100 14.20 -23.46 10.76
N GLN A 101 14.72 -23.28 9.55
CA GLN A 101 13.92 -22.89 8.36
C GLN A 101 12.71 -23.82 8.13
N ARG A 102 12.79 -25.10 8.55
CA ARG A 102 11.67 -26.04 8.42
C ARG A 102 10.49 -25.73 9.32
N LYS A 103 10.67 -24.98 10.40
CA LYS A 103 9.61 -24.62 11.38
C LYS A 103 8.78 -23.43 10.94
N VAL A 104 9.28 -22.62 10.03
CA VAL A 104 8.57 -21.43 9.52
C VAL A 104 8.15 -21.63 8.06
N LYS A 105 7.15 -20.88 7.61
CA LYS A 105 6.70 -20.85 6.21
C LYS A 105 6.51 -19.42 5.78
N LYS A 106 7.09 -19.07 4.63
CA LYS A 106 6.97 -17.74 4.04
C LYS A 106 5.54 -17.43 3.61
N VAL A 107 5.07 -16.22 3.87
CA VAL A 107 3.86 -15.68 3.29
C VAL A 107 4.19 -15.27 1.84
N THR A 108 3.85 -16.14 0.90
CA THR A 108 4.12 -15.89 -0.53
C THR A 108 3.08 -14.94 -1.12
N ILE A 109 3.53 -14.05 -2.01
CA ILE A 109 2.70 -13.13 -2.77
C ILE A 109 2.95 -13.28 -4.27
N ASN A 110 1.92 -13.00 -5.08
CA ASN A 110 2.02 -12.86 -6.52
C ASN A 110 2.10 -11.38 -6.93
N ASN A 111 2.23 -11.10 -8.22
CA ASN A 111 2.33 -9.73 -8.73
C ASN A 111 1.07 -8.88 -8.46
N LYS A 112 -0.12 -9.50 -8.41
CA LYS A 112 -1.37 -8.79 -8.07
C LYS A 112 -1.33 -8.29 -6.62
N LEU A 113 -0.99 -9.18 -5.67
CA LEU A 113 -0.86 -8.82 -4.26
C LEU A 113 0.26 -7.80 -4.01
N ARG A 114 1.38 -7.91 -4.74
CA ARG A 114 2.47 -6.94 -4.65
C ARG A 114 2.00 -5.53 -5.00
N ARG A 115 1.25 -5.38 -6.10
CA ARG A 115 0.65 -4.08 -6.47
C ARG A 115 -0.36 -3.59 -5.44
N GLN A 116 -1.22 -4.48 -4.93
CA GLN A 116 -2.19 -4.14 -3.88
C GLN A 116 -1.50 -3.61 -2.61
N ILE A 117 -0.46 -4.31 -2.13
CA ILE A 117 0.34 -3.88 -0.97
C ILE A 117 1.00 -2.51 -1.24
N SER A 118 1.63 -2.33 -2.40
CA SER A 118 2.25 -1.06 -2.77
C SER A 118 1.25 0.09 -2.74
N ASN A 119 0.04 -0.11 -3.29
CA ASN A 119 -1.02 0.90 -3.27
C ASN A 119 -1.47 1.24 -1.84
N VAL A 120 -1.62 0.23 -0.97
CA VAL A 120 -2.01 0.45 0.44
C VAL A 120 -0.92 1.22 1.18
N ILE A 121 0.35 0.81 1.06
CA ILE A 121 1.48 1.50 1.71
C ILE A 121 1.59 2.94 1.20
N SER A 122 1.48 3.16 -0.12
CA SER A 122 1.49 4.51 -0.70
C SER A 122 0.32 5.35 -0.15
N ASN A 123 -0.89 4.77 -0.08
CA ASN A 123 -2.05 5.46 0.47
C ASN A 123 -1.83 5.92 1.93
N LEU A 124 -1.23 5.07 2.76
CA LEU A 124 -0.88 5.39 4.15
C LEU A 124 0.19 6.49 4.23
N ASN A 125 1.15 6.51 3.31
CA ASN A 125 2.24 7.46 3.29
C ASN A 125 1.88 8.82 2.67
N LEU A 126 0.79 8.93 1.90
CA LEU A 126 0.35 10.20 1.28
C LEU A 126 0.06 11.33 2.29
N SER A 127 -0.22 10.99 3.55
CA SER A 127 -0.46 11.95 4.63
C SER A 127 0.70 12.01 5.63
N HIS A 128 1.87 11.49 5.28
CA HIS A 128 3.03 11.49 6.17
C HIS A 128 3.54 12.91 6.41
N VAL A 129 4.05 13.18 7.62
CA VAL A 129 4.59 14.51 7.97
C VAL A 129 5.83 14.88 7.15
N ASP A 130 6.65 13.89 6.80
CA ASP A 130 7.84 14.04 5.97
C ASP A 130 7.45 14.09 4.48
N ALA A 131 7.85 15.15 3.79
CA ALA A 131 7.60 15.36 2.37
C ALA A 131 8.27 14.29 1.50
N SER A 132 9.44 13.77 1.89
CA SER A 132 10.13 12.72 1.14
C SER A 132 9.31 11.42 1.10
N MET A 133 8.64 11.08 2.20
CA MET A 133 7.74 9.92 2.28
C MET A 133 6.48 10.11 1.43
N ARG A 134 5.94 11.35 1.39
CA ARG A 134 4.80 11.67 0.52
C ARG A 134 5.20 11.60 -0.96
N LEU A 135 6.39 12.13 -1.31
CA LEU A 135 6.93 12.07 -2.67
C LEU A 135 7.09 10.62 -3.14
N GLU A 136 7.75 9.79 -2.34
CA GLU A 136 7.90 8.35 -2.65
C GLU A 136 6.54 7.66 -2.82
N ALA A 137 5.56 8.00 -1.97
CA ALA A 137 4.20 7.47 -2.07
C ALA A 137 3.54 7.84 -3.39
N VAL A 138 3.67 9.08 -3.85
CA VAL A 138 3.13 9.55 -5.13
C VAL A 138 3.83 8.85 -6.31
N ASP A 139 5.16 8.75 -6.28
CA ASP A 139 5.94 8.09 -7.35
C ASP A 139 5.53 6.62 -7.53
N ASN A 140 5.30 5.91 -6.43
CA ASN A 140 4.85 4.52 -6.46
C ASN A 140 3.44 4.35 -7.08
N LEU A 141 2.65 5.42 -7.18
CA LEU A 141 1.32 5.42 -7.79
C LEU A 141 1.33 5.66 -9.30
N MET A 142 2.47 6.06 -9.90
CA MET A 142 2.60 6.44 -11.30
C MET A 142 1.84 5.52 -12.27
N THR A 143 2.01 4.20 -12.15
CA THR A 143 1.42 3.22 -13.07
C THR A 143 0.27 2.43 -12.46
N SER A 144 -0.01 2.58 -11.18
CA SER A 144 -0.91 1.72 -10.40
C SER A 144 -2.10 2.44 -9.77
N ALA A 145 -2.17 3.79 -9.86
CA ALA A 145 -3.25 4.56 -9.27
C ALA A 145 -4.62 4.17 -9.87
N SER A 146 -5.56 3.82 -8.99
CA SER A 146 -6.97 3.65 -9.36
C SER A 146 -7.66 5.00 -9.58
N PRO A 147 -8.83 5.05 -10.23
CA PRO A 147 -9.61 6.28 -10.37
C PRO A 147 -9.86 6.99 -9.04
N GLU A 148 -10.20 6.24 -7.98
CA GLU A 148 -10.41 6.77 -6.63
C GLU A 148 -9.13 7.38 -6.05
N MET A 149 -7.98 6.75 -6.32
CA MET A 149 -6.69 7.27 -5.89
C MET A 149 -6.32 8.56 -6.63
N LEU A 150 -6.63 8.67 -7.91
CA LEU A 150 -6.43 9.90 -8.68
C LEU A 150 -7.27 11.07 -8.12
N GLU A 151 -8.52 10.80 -7.72
CA GLU A 151 -9.36 11.82 -7.04
C GLU A 151 -8.78 12.21 -5.68
N LYS A 152 -8.26 11.24 -4.92
CA LYS A 152 -7.58 11.50 -3.66
C LYS A 152 -6.34 12.39 -3.88
N LEU A 153 -5.53 12.10 -4.89
CA LEU A 153 -4.37 12.93 -5.24
C LEU A 153 -4.76 14.36 -5.60
N ARG A 154 -5.86 14.57 -6.37
CA ARG A 154 -6.41 15.90 -6.65
C ARG A 154 -6.82 16.65 -5.38
N SER A 155 -7.39 15.94 -4.41
CA SER A 155 -7.76 16.52 -3.12
C SER A 155 -6.54 16.90 -2.28
N ILE A 156 -5.54 16.01 -2.19
CA ILE A 156 -4.30 16.23 -1.44
C ILE A 156 -3.54 17.44 -2.01
N LYS A 157 -3.43 17.52 -3.34
CA LYS A 157 -2.75 18.62 -4.02
C LYS A 157 -3.23 20.02 -3.58
N LYS A 158 -4.51 20.18 -3.22
CA LYS A 158 -5.08 21.47 -2.79
C LYS A 158 -4.46 22.00 -1.51
N ASN A 159 -3.95 21.12 -0.65
CA ASN A 159 -3.41 21.46 0.66
C ASN A 159 -1.91 21.12 0.78
N GLU A 160 -1.30 20.52 -0.25
CA GLU A 160 0.13 20.22 -0.29
C GLU A 160 0.93 21.51 -0.42
N THR A 161 2.04 21.59 0.29
CA THR A 161 2.92 22.76 0.32
C THR A 161 4.30 22.50 -0.25
N ASP A 162 4.71 21.23 -0.31
CA ASP A 162 6.00 20.86 -0.87
C ASP A 162 5.95 20.88 -2.40
N PRO A 163 6.81 21.67 -3.09
CA PRO A 163 6.77 21.82 -4.53
C PRO A 163 7.10 20.53 -5.29
N TYR A 164 7.96 19.67 -4.74
CA TYR A 164 8.32 18.39 -5.38
C TYR A 164 7.18 17.39 -5.30
N VAL A 165 6.45 17.35 -4.18
CA VAL A 165 5.25 16.52 -4.04
C VAL A 165 4.14 17.00 -4.97
N ILE A 166 3.93 18.32 -5.08
CA ILE A 166 2.94 18.91 -6.01
C ILE A 166 3.28 18.49 -7.45
N GLU A 167 4.56 18.63 -7.84
CA GLU A 167 5.03 18.27 -9.18
C GLU A 167 4.81 16.77 -9.47
N ALA A 168 5.20 15.89 -8.54
CA ALA A 168 4.97 14.46 -8.68
C ALA A 168 3.48 14.13 -8.84
N ILE A 169 2.59 14.78 -8.07
CA ILE A 169 1.13 14.61 -8.23
C ILE A 169 0.70 15.04 -9.64
N ASN A 170 1.18 16.19 -10.15
CA ASN A 170 0.86 16.66 -11.49
C ASN A 170 1.26 15.62 -12.54
N VAL A 171 2.46 15.05 -12.42
CA VAL A 171 2.97 14.05 -13.35
C VAL A 171 2.12 12.76 -13.31
N VAL A 172 1.73 12.27 -12.12
CA VAL A 172 0.85 11.09 -11.99
C VAL A 172 -0.53 11.35 -12.61
N LEU A 173 -1.12 12.52 -12.38
CA LEU A 173 -2.40 12.90 -12.94
C LEU A 173 -2.33 13.00 -14.47
N ALA A 174 -1.29 13.66 -14.99
CA ALA A 174 -1.06 13.79 -16.43
C ALA A 174 -0.81 12.42 -17.08
N PHE A 175 0.00 11.54 -16.46
CA PHE A 175 0.20 10.18 -16.95
C PHE A 175 -1.11 9.40 -17.09
N SER A 176 -2.06 9.59 -16.19
CA SER A 176 -3.37 8.97 -16.32
C SER A 176 -4.18 9.56 -17.48
N GLN A 177 -4.07 10.86 -17.75
CA GLN A 177 -4.73 11.55 -18.84
C GLN A 177 -4.19 11.16 -20.24
N LEU A 178 -2.93 10.72 -20.34
CA LEU A 178 -2.41 10.16 -21.60
C LEU A 178 -3.21 8.94 -22.10
N LYS A 179 -3.97 8.30 -21.21
CA LYS A 179 -4.84 7.15 -21.54
C LYS A 179 -6.27 7.58 -21.89
N SER A 180 -6.60 8.87 -21.83
CA SER A 180 -7.89 9.40 -22.23
C SER A 180 -8.14 9.15 -23.72
N THR A 181 -9.42 9.02 -24.08
CA THR A 181 -9.84 9.00 -25.49
C THR A 181 -10.05 10.41 -26.05
N ASN A 182 -10.01 11.44 -25.19
CA ASN A 182 -10.11 12.84 -25.60
C ASN A 182 -8.71 13.38 -25.98
N PRO A 183 -8.51 13.85 -27.24
CA PRO A 183 -7.23 14.41 -27.67
C PRO A 183 -6.77 15.64 -26.89
N GLU A 184 -7.69 16.49 -26.42
CA GLU A 184 -7.36 17.68 -25.62
C GLU A 184 -6.75 17.30 -24.27
N ASP A 185 -7.28 16.26 -23.61
CA ASP A 185 -6.71 15.74 -22.35
C ASP A 185 -5.31 15.18 -22.61
N GLN A 186 -5.11 14.45 -23.71
CA GLN A 186 -3.79 13.91 -24.07
C GLN A 186 -2.77 15.02 -24.33
N LEU A 187 -3.18 16.09 -25.07
CA LEU A 187 -2.29 17.20 -25.36
C LEU A 187 -1.88 17.93 -24.09
N SER A 188 -2.82 18.27 -23.21
CA SER A 188 -2.55 18.91 -21.92
C SER A 188 -1.65 18.02 -21.03
N ALA A 189 -1.83 16.71 -21.07
CA ALA A 189 -0.97 15.78 -20.35
C ALA A 189 0.46 15.79 -20.90
N ILE A 190 0.63 15.80 -22.22
CA ILE A 190 1.96 15.88 -22.87
C ILE A 190 2.70 17.16 -22.43
N GLU A 191 2.02 18.31 -22.46
CA GLU A 191 2.59 19.58 -22.02
C GLU A 191 3.02 19.53 -20.54
N THR A 192 2.25 18.86 -19.69
CA THR A 192 2.57 18.74 -18.25
C THR A 192 3.79 17.86 -17.97
N ILE A 193 4.01 16.82 -18.78
CA ILE A 193 5.11 15.86 -18.60
C ILE A 193 6.31 16.14 -19.49
N ASP A 194 6.31 17.25 -20.23
CA ASP A 194 7.41 17.59 -21.13
C ASP A 194 8.74 17.64 -20.38
N GLY A 195 9.77 17.03 -20.94
CA GLY A 195 11.08 16.88 -20.32
C GLY A 195 11.18 15.84 -19.21
N ASN A 196 10.10 15.14 -18.85
CA ASN A 196 10.15 14.08 -17.82
C ASN A 196 10.70 12.78 -18.40
N LEU A 197 11.79 12.28 -17.80
CA LEU A 197 12.53 11.11 -18.26
C LEU A 197 12.05 9.78 -17.67
N ASN A 198 10.88 9.75 -17.00
CA ASN A 198 10.36 8.50 -16.43
C ASN A 198 10.08 7.46 -17.53
N PRO A 199 10.66 6.24 -17.44
CA PRO A 199 10.50 5.22 -18.48
C PRO A 199 9.05 4.83 -18.76
N ALA A 200 8.17 4.87 -17.75
CA ALA A 200 6.74 4.56 -17.93
C ALA A 200 6.05 5.59 -18.84
N ILE A 201 6.41 6.86 -18.74
CA ILE A 201 5.93 7.95 -19.59
C ILE A 201 6.37 7.71 -21.03
N LEU A 202 7.66 7.42 -21.24
CA LEU A 202 8.21 7.16 -22.59
C LEU A 202 7.50 5.98 -23.26
N VAL A 203 7.24 4.90 -22.53
CA VAL A 203 6.48 3.75 -23.04
C VAL A 203 5.06 4.15 -23.45
N GLN A 204 4.39 4.98 -22.66
CA GLN A 204 3.01 5.41 -22.96
C GLN A 204 2.97 6.36 -24.16
N LEU A 205 3.89 7.30 -24.27
CA LEU A 205 4.02 8.20 -25.44
C LEU A 205 4.28 7.43 -26.72
N ASN A 206 5.16 6.42 -26.70
CA ASN A 206 5.42 5.56 -27.84
C ASN A 206 4.15 4.78 -28.29
N LYS A 207 3.31 4.33 -27.35
CA LYS A 207 2.03 3.70 -27.68
C LYS A 207 1.08 4.66 -28.36
N LEU A 208 0.96 5.90 -27.89
CA LEU A 208 0.13 6.92 -28.52
C LEU A 208 0.60 7.20 -29.95
N ASN A 209 1.91 7.42 -30.16
CA ASN A 209 2.47 7.65 -31.49
C ASN A 209 2.20 6.48 -32.44
N SER A 210 2.30 5.25 -31.96
CA SER A 210 2.02 4.06 -32.78
C SER A 210 0.54 3.95 -33.16
N SER A 211 -0.39 4.33 -32.29
CA SER A 211 -1.82 4.27 -32.54
C SER A 211 -2.28 5.33 -33.56
N THR A 212 -1.67 6.53 -33.59
CA THR A 212 -1.97 7.59 -34.54
C THR A 212 -1.48 7.27 -35.94
N ASN A 213 -0.38 6.52 -36.08
CA ASN A 213 0.19 6.13 -37.38
C ASN A 213 -0.59 5.00 -38.10
N HIS A 214 -1.52 4.31 -37.42
CA HIS A 214 -2.36 3.26 -37.99
C HIS A 214 -3.74 3.75 -38.46
N THR A 215 -4.08 5.02 -38.23
CA THR A 215 -5.36 5.64 -38.60
C THR A 215 -5.26 6.63 -39.79
N SER A 216 -4.13 6.65 -40.50
CA SER A 216 -3.86 7.53 -41.65
C SER A 216 -3.96 6.77 -42.95
#